data_f80e242c3a884fb89b4810d318247c81
#
_entry.id   f80e242c3a884fb89b4810d318247c81
#
_cell.length_a   1.000
_cell.length_b   1.000
_cell.length_c   1.000
_cell.angle_alpha   90.00
_cell.angle_beta   90.00
_cell.angle_gamma   90.00
#
_symmetry.space_group_name_H-M   'P 1'
#
loop_
_entity.id
_entity.type
_entity.pdbx_description
1 polymer ?
#
loop_
_entity_poly.entity_id
_entity_poly.type
_entity_poly.pdbx_seq_one_letter_code
_entity_poly.pdbx_strand_id
1 'polypeptide(L)'
;MNKTPMLIAAALFATAAGLAQAAPHPPGLQPRANQQQARINQGVADGSLTHREAARLQMRQDHLRHDMAVARADGVVTPAERMHLIREENANSRAIWRQRHDAQQR
;
A
#
# COMPACT_ATOMS: atom_id res chain seq x y z
N MET A 1 -34.32 32.62 14.55
CA MET A 1 -33.95 32.52 14.13
C MET A 1 -33.04 32.54 13.83
N ASN A 2 -32.68 32.12 13.71
CA ASN A 2 -31.87 31.99 13.30
C ASN A 2 -30.93 31.94 13.31
N LYS A 3 -30.72 32.00 13.34
CA LYS A 3 -29.86 32.02 13.40
C LYS A 3 -29.18 31.12 13.54
N THR A 4 -28.99 30.58 13.88
CA THR A 4 -28.63 29.58 14.04
C THR A 4 -27.94 28.99 13.09
N PRO A 5 -28.26 29.06 12.18
CA PRO A 5 -27.71 28.52 11.08
C PRO A 5 -26.31 28.70 10.95
N MET A 6 -25.93 29.70 11.23
CA MET A 6 -24.69 30.07 10.96
C MET A 6 -23.75 29.17 11.47
N LEU A 7 -23.91 28.73 12.51
CA LEU A 7 -22.98 27.99 13.04
C LEU A 7 -22.60 26.93 12.26
N ILE A 8 -23.38 26.42 11.60
CA ILE A 8 -23.14 25.39 10.87
C ILE A 8 -22.02 25.57 10.02
N ALA A 9 -21.97 26.63 9.48
CA ALA A 9 -20.96 26.91 8.56
C ALA A 9 -19.65 26.63 9.14
N ALA A 10 -19.50 26.97 10.28
CA ALA A 10 -18.24 26.83 10.83
C ALA A 10 -17.80 25.44 10.77
N ALA A 11 -18.62 24.60 11.03
CA ALA A 11 -18.21 23.28 11.07
C ALA A 11 -17.60 22.87 9.80
N LEU A 12 -18.08 23.40 8.78
CA LEU A 12 -17.64 22.99 7.55
C LEU A 12 -16.27 23.26 7.34
N PHE A 13 -15.78 24.27 7.92
CA PHE A 13 -14.52 24.60 7.63
C PHE A 13 -13.56 23.69 8.16
N ALA A 14 -13.76 23.14 9.24
CA ALA A 14 -12.84 22.26 9.81
C ALA A 14 -12.71 21.17 8.84
N THR A 15 -13.78 20.86 8.23
CA THR A 15 -13.74 19.82 7.30
C THR A 15 -12.91 20.18 6.17
N ALA A 16 -12.98 21.36 5.80
CA ALA A 16 -12.23 21.80 4.67
C ALA A 16 -10.78 21.61 4.94
N ALA A 17 -10.39 21.87 6.11
CA ALA A 17 -9.01 21.73 6.42
C ALA A 17 -8.64 20.28 6.28
N GLY A 18 -9.49 19.43 6.69
CA GLY A 18 -9.20 18.03 6.54
C GLY A 18 -9.12 17.67 5.10
N LEU A 19 -9.92 18.31 4.30
CA LEU A 19 -9.88 17.98 2.91
C LEU A 19 -8.61 18.42 2.28
N ALA A 20 -8.12 19.52 2.69
CA ALA A 20 -6.90 19.99 2.14
C ALA A 20 -5.82 18.97 2.34
N GLN A 21 -5.92 18.22 3.41
CA GLN A 21 -4.95 17.27 3.61
C GLN A 21 -5.30 16.01 3.02
N ALA A 22 -6.44 15.90 2.51
CA ALA A 22 -6.87 14.68 1.93
C ALA A 22 -6.25 14.46 0.57
N ALA A 23 -5.36 15.31 0.15
CA ALA A 23 -4.63 15.02 -1.06
C ALA A 23 -4.01 13.65 -0.87
N PRO A 24 -4.13 12.78 -1.83
CA PRO A 24 -3.71 11.42 -1.63
C PRO A 24 -2.25 11.33 -1.35
N HIS A 25 -1.93 10.72 -0.26
CA HIS A 25 -0.57 10.35 0.03
C HIS A 25 -0.43 8.88 -0.25
N PRO A 26 0.67 8.47 -0.80
CA PRO A 26 0.88 7.02 -0.93
C PRO A 26 0.91 6.40 0.46
N PRO A 27 0.44 5.19 0.61
CA PRO A 27 0.50 4.51 1.90
C PRO A 27 1.95 4.37 2.34
N GLY A 28 2.20 4.35 3.62
CA GLY A 28 3.52 4.09 4.15
C GLY A 28 4.01 2.70 3.75
N LEU A 29 5.27 2.43 4.03
CA LEU A 29 5.89 1.17 3.63
C LEU A 29 5.18 -0.04 4.20
N GLN A 30 4.90 -0.04 5.49
CA GLN A 30 4.27 -1.20 6.12
C GLN A 30 2.84 -1.44 5.63
N PRO A 31 1.98 -0.41 5.59
CA PRO A 31 0.62 -0.62 5.08
C PRO A 31 0.62 -1.11 3.64
N ARG A 32 1.55 -0.62 2.82
CA ARG A 32 1.61 -1.05 1.43
C ARG A 32 2.05 -2.50 1.31
N ALA A 33 3.04 -2.90 2.12
CA ALA A 33 3.46 -4.30 2.14
C ALA A 33 2.30 -5.20 2.57
N ASN A 34 1.50 -4.74 3.52
CA ASN A 34 0.33 -5.50 3.97
C ASN A 34 -0.71 -5.60 2.87
N GLN A 35 -0.93 -4.54 2.10
CA GLN A 35 -1.86 -4.57 0.98
C GLN A 35 -1.38 -5.53 -0.10
N GLN A 36 -0.09 -5.55 -0.36
CA GLN A 36 0.48 -6.48 -1.34
C GLN A 36 0.29 -7.92 -0.90
N GLN A 37 0.51 -8.20 0.38
CA GLN A 37 0.30 -9.55 0.92
C GLN A 37 -1.17 -9.96 0.76
N ALA A 38 -2.10 -9.03 1.04
CA ALA A 38 -3.52 -9.31 0.91
C ALA A 38 -3.89 -9.64 -0.54
N ARG A 39 -3.27 -8.96 -1.50
CA ARG A 39 -3.54 -9.23 -2.91
C ARG A 39 -3.03 -10.60 -3.34
N ILE A 40 -1.89 -11.01 -2.82
CA ILE A 40 -1.38 -12.35 -3.10
C ILE A 40 -2.36 -13.38 -2.53
N ASN A 41 -2.77 -13.20 -1.28
CA ASN A 41 -3.70 -14.12 -0.63
C ASN A 41 -5.02 -14.19 -1.39
N GLN A 42 -5.52 -13.03 -1.82
CA GLN A 42 -6.75 -12.98 -2.57
C GLN A 42 -6.61 -13.66 -3.92
N GLY A 43 -5.46 -13.50 -4.57
CA GLY A 43 -5.20 -14.14 -5.84
C GLY A 43 -5.19 -15.66 -5.75
N VAL A 44 -4.69 -16.21 -4.63
CA VAL A 44 -4.75 -17.65 -4.39
C VAL A 44 -6.21 -18.05 -4.18
N ALA A 45 -6.94 -17.30 -3.36
CA ALA A 45 -8.32 -17.64 -3.02
C ALA A 45 -9.25 -17.60 -4.23
N ASP A 46 -9.07 -16.63 -5.11
CA ASP A 46 -9.96 -16.48 -6.27
C ASP A 46 -9.45 -17.18 -7.53
N GLY A 47 -8.33 -17.87 -7.43
CA GLY A 47 -7.79 -18.64 -8.56
C GLY A 47 -7.05 -17.82 -9.60
N SER A 48 -6.85 -16.51 -9.37
CA SER A 48 -6.12 -15.70 -10.33
C SER A 48 -4.61 -15.94 -10.26
N LEU A 49 -4.14 -16.62 -9.21
CA LEU A 49 -2.74 -16.99 -9.07
C LEU A 49 -2.65 -18.50 -8.92
N THR A 50 -1.74 -19.13 -9.65
CA THR A 50 -1.42 -20.53 -9.41
C THR A 50 -0.56 -20.60 -8.16
N HIS A 51 -0.42 -21.81 -7.60
CA HIS A 51 0.43 -21.99 -6.43
C HIS A 51 1.86 -21.59 -6.72
N ARG A 52 2.35 -21.86 -7.92
CA ARG A 52 3.71 -21.52 -8.29
C ARG A 52 3.90 -20.00 -8.37
N GLU A 53 2.93 -19.31 -8.97
CA GLU A 53 2.97 -17.85 -9.08
C GLU A 53 2.91 -17.22 -7.70
N ALA A 54 2.01 -17.73 -6.86
CA ALA A 54 1.89 -17.22 -5.50
C ALA A 54 3.16 -17.43 -4.70
N ALA A 55 3.82 -18.58 -4.88
CA ALA A 55 5.07 -18.85 -4.18
C ALA A 55 6.16 -17.87 -4.57
N ARG A 56 6.24 -17.53 -5.87
CA ARG A 56 7.25 -16.57 -6.31
C ARG A 56 6.97 -15.17 -5.78
N LEU A 57 5.70 -14.78 -5.79
CA LEU A 57 5.31 -13.48 -5.27
C LEU A 57 5.55 -13.42 -3.76
N GLN A 58 5.30 -14.53 -3.07
CA GLN A 58 5.54 -14.60 -1.64
C GLN A 58 7.04 -14.44 -1.33
N MET A 59 7.90 -15.02 -2.15
CA MET A 59 9.34 -14.85 -1.96
C MET A 59 9.74 -13.39 -2.09
N ARG A 60 9.13 -12.68 -3.04
CA ARG A 60 9.41 -11.25 -3.19
C ARG A 60 8.94 -10.47 -1.97
N GLN A 61 7.77 -10.83 -1.43
CA GLN A 61 7.25 -10.16 -0.24
C GLN A 61 8.11 -10.43 0.99
N ASP A 62 8.58 -11.66 1.13
CA ASP A 62 9.43 -12.03 2.26
C ASP A 62 10.75 -11.27 2.18
N HIS A 63 11.28 -11.11 0.98
CA HIS A 63 12.52 -10.36 0.77
C HIS A 63 12.30 -8.88 1.11
N LEU A 64 11.18 -8.31 0.67
CA LEU A 64 10.83 -6.93 0.99
C LEU A 64 10.74 -6.74 2.51
N ARG A 65 10.07 -7.65 3.20
CA ARG A 65 9.94 -7.55 4.66
C ARG A 65 11.27 -7.67 5.35
N HIS A 66 12.15 -8.51 4.84
CA HIS A 66 13.50 -8.64 5.38
C HIS A 66 14.24 -7.32 5.21
N ASP A 67 14.17 -6.72 4.02
CA ASP A 67 14.84 -5.47 3.76
C ASP A 67 14.28 -4.35 4.63
N MET A 68 12.97 -4.36 4.87
CA MET A 68 12.36 -3.38 5.76
C MET A 68 12.86 -3.55 7.19
N ALA A 69 13.01 -4.79 7.64
CA ALA A 69 13.50 -5.07 8.98
C ALA A 69 14.96 -4.62 9.13
N VAL A 70 15.76 -4.87 8.12
CA VAL A 70 17.15 -4.45 8.13
C VAL A 70 17.25 -2.92 8.19
N ALA A 71 16.43 -2.23 7.40
CA ALA A 71 16.46 -0.77 7.35
C ALA A 71 16.05 -0.16 8.69
N ARG A 72 15.21 -0.85 9.45
CA ARG A 72 14.76 -0.34 10.74
C ARG A 72 15.64 -0.77 11.90
N ALA A 73 16.59 -1.65 11.66
CA ALA A 73 17.36 -2.27 12.73
C ALA A 73 18.12 -1.25 13.57
N ASP A 74 18.54 -0.14 12.99
CA ASP A 74 19.26 0.88 13.72
C ASP A 74 18.32 1.99 14.22
N GLY A 75 17.00 1.83 14.06
CA GLY A 75 16.02 2.76 14.58
C GLY A 75 15.63 3.88 13.63
N VAL A 76 16.36 4.03 12.53
CA VAL A 76 16.08 5.12 11.59
C VAL A 76 16.16 4.61 10.17
N VAL A 77 15.13 4.87 9.39
CA VAL A 77 15.15 4.55 7.97
C VAL A 77 15.64 5.79 7.24
N THR A 78 16.79 5.70 6.63
CA THR A 78 17.38 6.84 5.91
C THR A 78 16.59 7.11 4.63
N PRO A 79 16.71 8.31 4.04
CA PRO A 79 16.06 8.58 2.76
C PRO A 79 16.49 7.62 1.65
N ALA A 80 17.74 7.21 1.63
CA ALA A 80 18.21 6.27 0.63
C ALA A 80 17.57 4.89 0.82
N GLU A 81 17.49 4.43 2.05
CA GLU A 81 16.84 3.16 2.37
C GLU A 81 15.35 3.21 1.99
N ARG A 82 14.70 4.33 2.33
CA ARG A 82 13.29 4.48 1.99
C ARG A 82 13.07 4.43 0.49
N MET A 83 13.92 5.09 -0.27
CA MET A 83 13.78 5.09 -1.72
C MET A 83 13.97 3.67 -2.29
N HIS A 84 14.94 2.94 -1.76
CA HIS A 84 15.16 1.57 -2.18
C HIS A 84 13.93 0.70 -1.90
N LEU A 85 13.35 0.84 -0.71
CA LEU A 85 12.16 0.07 -0.34
C LEU A 85 10.95 0.45 -1.19
N ILE A 86 10.79 1.73 -1.51
CA ILE A 86 9.71 2.18 -2.39
C ILE A 86 9.86 1.55 -3.77
N ARG A 87 11.06 1.50 -4.30
CA ARG A 87 11.28 0.88 -5.60
C ARG A 87 10.97 -0.61 -5.56
N GLU A 88 11.33 -1.26 -4.48
CA GLU A 88 11.06 -2.68 -4.30
C GLU A 88 9.55 -2.92 -4.21
N GLU A 89 8.84 -2.10 -3.45
CA GLU A 89 7.39 -2.20 -3.37
C GLU A 89 6.73 -1.94 -4.72
N ASN A 90 7.24 -0.98 -5.47
CA ASN A 90 6.71 -0.70 -6.80
C ASN A 90 6.90 -1.91 -7.72
N ALA A 91 8.06 -2.54 -7.66
CA ALA A 91 8.34 -3.73 -8.46
C ALA A 91 7.43 -4.89 -8.06
N ASN A 92 7.21 -5.08 -6.77
CA ASN A 92 6.33 -6.14 -6.26
C ASN A 92 4.88 -5.90 -6.68
N SER A 93 4.42 -4.65 -6.61
CA SER A 93 3.06 -4.31 -7.04
C SER A 93 2.85 -4.64 -8.52
N ARG A 94 3.84 -4.32 -9.35
CA ARG A 94 3.74 -4.63 -10.78
C ARG A 94 3.75 -6.14 -11.03
N ALA A 95 4.56 -6.87 -10.28
CA ALA A 95 4.63 -8.32 -10.45
C ALA A 95 3.31 -8.97 -10.06
N ILE A 96 2.71 -8.54 -8.95
CA ILE A 96 1.42 -9.07 -8.50
C ILE A 96 0.35 -8.76 -9.55
N TRP A 97 0.34 -7.53 -10.03
CA TRP A 97 -0.65 -7.12 -11.02
C TRP A 97 -0.56 -7.96 -12.29
N ARG A 98 0.66 -8.13 -12.81
CA ARG A 98 0.85 -8.90 -14.04
C ARG A 98 0.42 -10.33 -13.87
N GLN A 99 0.80 -10.98 -12.79
CA GLN A 99 0.46 -12.38 -12.59
C GLN A 99 -1.04 -12.58 -12.47
N ARG A 100 -1.73 -11.68 -11.77
CA ARG A 100 -3.17 -11.82 -11.63
C ARG A 100 -3.91 -11.54 -12.94
N HIS A 101 -3.40 -10.60 -13.73
CA HIS A 101 -4.04 -10.26 -15.00
C HIS A 101 -3.74 -11.29 -16.09
N ASP A 102 -2.56 -11.88 -16.04
CA ASP A 102 -2.23 -12.93 -17.00
C ASP A 102 -3.17 -14.11 -16.85
N ALA A 103 -3.65 -14.38 -15.67
CA ALA A 103 -4.59 -15.47 -15.43
C ALA A 103 -5.86 -15.32 -16.28
N GLN A 104 -6.26 -14.11 -16.59
CA GLN A 104 -7.47 -13.87 -17.34
C GLN A 104 -7.32 -14.21 -18.83
N GLN A 105 -6.10 -14.40 -19.27
CA GLN A 105 -5.82 -14.70 -20.67
C GLN A 105 -5.46 -16.16 -20.90
N ARG A 106 -5.52 -16.98 -19.89
CA ARG A 106 -5.16 -18.39 -20.00
C ARG A 106 -6.28 -19.24 -20.58
#